data_612fde4df8535f999c4acefd208b0385
#
_entry.id   612fde4df8535f999c4acefd208b0385
#
_cell.length_a   1.000
_cell.length_b   1.000
_cell.length_c   1.000
_cell.angle_alpha   90.00
_cell.angle_beta   90.00
_cell.angle_gamma   90.00
#
_symmetry.space_group_name_H-M   'P 1'
#
loop_
_entity.id
_entity.type
_entity.pdbx_description
1 polymer ?
#
loop_
_entity_poly.entity_id
_entity_poly.type
_entity_poly.pdbx_seq_one_letter_code
_entity_poly.pdbx_strand_id
1 'polypeptide(L)'
;YLHTLNTVDIATGWVECEPVWGKGQQRVGGAVHHIRKRLPFSMLGLDSDNGSEFINHHLLAYCHRNKINFTRSRPYKKNDSAHIEQKNWTVVRRLVGYDRYSSEPAFNMLRRLYSLLRLHVNFFQPVMKLQSKTRHGAKVRKVYDRARTPYQRLLESGNLTEDRTKRLATIYAATNPVQLRAQIEDTLTKLWGLANRTNVSKGPELGSLVTA
;
A
#
# COMPACT_ATOMS: atom_id res chain seq x y z
N TYR A 1 -16.45 -11.09 3.54
CA TYR A 1 -15.90 -10.30 2.42
C TYR A 1 -14.40 -10.30 2.46
N LEU A 2 -13.83 -9.93 1.32
CA LEU A 2 -12.41 -9.61 1.20
C LEU A 2 -12.14 -8.21 1.73
N HIS A 3 -11.02 -8.06 2.39
CA HIS A 3 -10.44 -6.79 2.83
C HIS A 3 -9.06 -6.63 2.23
N THR A 4 -8.53 -5.43 2.25
CA THR A 4 -7.15 -5.15 1.86
C THR A 4 -6.36 -4.70 3.07
N LEU A 5 -5.29 -5.40 3.38
CA LEU A 5 -4.25 -4.88 4.24
C LEU A 5 -3.31 -4.03 3.38
N ASN A 6 -3.23 -2.74 3.67
CA ASN A 6 -2.33 -1.81 3.00
C ASN A 6 -1.26 -1.35 3.98
N THR A 7 -0.01 -1.35 3.56
CA THR A 7 1.14 -0.88 4.34
C THR A 7 1.95 0.13 3.56
N VAL A 8 2.48 1.12 4.26
CA VAL A 8 3.33 2.16 3.68
C VAL A 8 4.57 2.33 4.53
N ASP A 9 5.74 2.24 3.92
CA ASP A 9 6.99 2.62 4.59
C ASP A 9 7.09 4.13 4.71
N ILE A 10 7.23 4.62 5.93
CA ILE A 10 7.24 6.06 6.21
C ILE A 10 8.48 6.73 5.59
N ALA A 11 9.62 6.05 5.58
CA ALA A 11 10.88 6.62 5.09
C ALA A 11 10.90 6.79 3.57
N THR A 12 10.48 5.79 2.81
CA THR A 12 10.56 5.79 1.34
C THR A 12 9.21 6.04 0.66
N GLY A 13 8.11 5.75 1.35
CA GLY A 13 6.76 5.71 0.76
C GLY A 13 6.48 4.40 0.00
N TRP A 14 7.30 3.37 0.19
CA TRP A 14 7.08 2.04 -0.39
C TRP A 14 5.75 1.45 0.07
N VAL A 15 4.96 0.95 -0.87
CA VAL A 15 3.60 0.44 -0.62
C VAL A 15 3.53 -1.05 -0.89
N GLU A 16 2.90 -1.79 0.01
CA GLU A 16 2.50 -3.18 -0.20
C GLU A 16 1.02 -3.36 0.16
N CYS A 17 0.31 -4.12 -0.68
CA CYS A 17 -1.07 -4.50 -0.43
C CYS A 17 -1.21 -6.02 -0.41
N GLU A 18 -2.09 -6.53 0.46
CA GLU A 18 -2.42 -7.95 0.54
C GLU A 18 -3.94 -8.12 0.71
N PRO A 19 -4.63 -8.97 -0.07
CA PRO A 19 -6.02 -9.28 0.16
C PRO A 19 -6.17 -10.22 1.36
N VAL A 20 -7.19 -10.00 2.17
CA VAL A 20 -7.43 -10.76 3.39
C VAL A 20 -8.90 -11.21 3.44
N TRP A 21 -9.13 -12.48 3.75
CA TRP A 21 -10.47 -12.99 4.00
C TRP A 21 -11.00 -12.55 5.37
N GLY A 22 -11.89 -11.53 5.38
CA GLY A 22 -12.42 -10.99 6.62
C GLY A 22 -11.36 -10.25 7.46
N LYS A 23 -11.73 -9.89 8.69
CA LYS A 23 -10.87 -9.14 9.63
C LYS A 23 -10.32 -10.00 10.77
N GLY A 24 -10.29 -11.33 10.59
CA GLY A 24 -9.80 -12.23 11.63
C GLY A 24 -8.32 -12.00 11.93
N GLN A 25 -7.98 -11.98 13.22
CA GLN A 25 -6.64 -11.65 13.72
C GLN A 25 -5.53 -12.52 13.14
N GLN A 26 -5.75 -13.84 13.00
CA GLN A 26 -4.78 -14.76 12.40
C GLN A 26 -4.53 -14.45 10.92
N ARG A 27 -5.59 -14.08 10.19
CA ARG A 27 -5.52 -13.76 8.76
C ARG A 27 -4.76 -12.46 8.51
N VAL A 28 -4.99 -11.46 9.37
CA VAL A 28 -4.24 -10.19 9.33
C VAL A 28 -2.76 -10.43 9.66
N GLY A 29 -2.46 -11.24 10.68
CA GLY A 29 -1.09 -11.64 11.01
C GLY A 29 -0.38 -12.38 9.86
N GLY A 30 -1.09 -13.29 9.18
CA GLY A 30 -0.60 -13.96 7.96
C GLY A 30 -0.31 -12.97 6.82
N ALA A 31 -1.19 -11.99 6.61
CA ALA A 31 -0.99 -10.95 5.60
C ALA A 31 0.24 -10.07 5.90
N VAL A 32 0.44 -9.67 7.16
CA VAL A 32 1.65 -8.96 7.60
C VAL A 32 2.91 -9.79 7.31
N HIS A 33 2.88 -11.09 7.60
CA HIS A 33 3.98 -11.99 7.29
C HIS A 33 4.30 -12.06 5.79
N HIS A 34 3.27 -12.18 4.93
CA HIS A 34 3.44 -12.18 3.48
C HIS A 34 4.02 -10.86 2.97
N ILE A 35 3.52 -9.74 3.45
CA ILE A 35 4.05 -8.41 3.12
C ILE A 35 5.52 -8.32 3.51
N ARG A 36 5.87 -8.68 4.77
CA ARG A 36 7.25 -8.64 5.26
C ARG A 36 8.22 -9.43 4.38
N LYS A 37 7.80 -10.61 3.89
CA LYS A 37 8.64 -11.44 3.00
C LYS A 37 8.90 -10.77 1.64
N ARG A 38 8.00 -9.91 1.17
CA ARG A 38 8.14 -9.21 -0.11
C ARG A 38 8.89 -7.90 -0.02
N LEU A 39 9.01 -7.31 1.19
CA LEU A 39 9.72 -6.05 1.37
C LEU A 39 11.18 -6.19 0.93
N PRO A 40 11.70 -5.21 0.17
CA PRO A 40 13.12 -5.20 -0.24
C PRO A 40 14.07 -4.80 0.88
N PHE A 41 13.54 -4.41 2.04
CA PHE A 41 14.26 -3.98 3.24
C PHE A 41 13.71 -4.70 4.49
N SER A 42 14.42 -4.58 5.60
CA SER A 42 13.98 -5.16 6.87
C SER A 42 12.87 -4.32 7.49
N MET A 43 11.78 -4.96 7.93
CA MET A 43 10.72 -4.32 8.70
C MET A 43 11.21 -4.12 10.14
N LEU A 44 11.53 -2.89 10.50
CA LEU A 44 12.04 -2.52 11.84
C LEU A 44 10.90 -2.20 12.81
N GLY A 45 9.81 -1.63 12.30
CA GLY A 45 8.64 -1.26 13.08
C GLY A 45 7.35 -1.48 12.30
N LEU A 46 6.27 -1.62 13.02
CA LEU A 46 4.91 -1.69 12.50
C LEU A 46 4.03 -0.78 13.36
N ASP A 47 3.51 0.29 12.77
CA ASP A 47 2.49 1.13 13.37
C ASP A 47 1.12 0.77 12.82
N SER A 48 0.12 0.62 13.68
CA SER A 48 -1.25 0.33 13.27
C SER A 48 -2.22 1.35 13.86
N ASP A 49 -3.37 1.49 13.23
CA ASP A 49 -4.51 2.15 13.86
C ASP A 49 -5.05 1.32 15.05
N ASN A 50 -6.09 1.84 15.72
CA ASN A 50 -6.72 1.16 16.84
C ASN A 50 -7.77 0.12 16.40
N GLY A 51 -7.71 -0.38 15.17
CA GLY A 51 -8.58 -1.44 14.70
C GLY A 51 -8.46 -2.72 15.55
N SER A 52 -9.58 -3.32 15.91
CA SER A 52 -9.61 -4.52 16.75
C SER A 52 -8.87 -5.70 16.12
N GLU A 53 -8.76 -5.73 14.81
CA GLU A 53 -7.99 -6.70 14.03
C GLU A 53 -6.48 -6.67 14.31
N PHE A 54 -5.94 -5.51 14.73
CA PHE A 54 -4.53 -5.33 15.10
C PHE A 54 -4.28 -5.44 16.61
N ILE A 55 -5.35 -5.36 17.42
CA ILE A 55 -5.28 -5.50 18.88
C ILE A 55 -5.34 -6.99 19.22
N ASN A 56 -4.25 -7.73 18.98
CA ASN A 56 -4.22 -9.16 19.30
C ASN A 56 -2.86 -9.64 19.76
N HIS A 57 -2.88 -10.62 20.66
CA HIS A 57 -1.67 -11.22 21.20
C HIS A 57 -0.82 -11.93 20.14
N HIS A 58 -1.43 -12.44 19.06
CA HIS A 58 -0.71 -13.14 17.99
C HIS A 58 0.18 -12.20 17.20
N LEU A 59 -0.32 -11.01 16.83
CA LEU A 59 0.46 -10.00 16.11
C LEU A 59 1.55 -9.42 17.00
N LEU A 60 1.25 -9.15 18.28
CA LEU A 60 2.26 -8.71 19.25
C LEU A 60 3.37 -9.74 19.42
N ALA A 61 3.02 -11.02 19.65
CA ALA A 61 3.98 -12.10 19.75
C ALA A 61 4.80 -12.30 18.46
N TYR A 62 4.16 -12.13 17.30
CA TYR A 62 4.85 -12.15 16.01
C TYR A 62 5.88 -11.02 15.90
N CYS A 63 5.50 -9.79 16.22
CA CYS A 63 6.40 -8.64 16.19
C CYS A 63 7.56 -8.84 17.17
N HIS A 64 7.29 -9.25 18.40
CA HIS A 64 8.33 -9.52 19.41
C HIS A 64 9.32 -10.60 18.96
N ARG A 65 8.85 -11.76 18.50
CA ARG A 65 9.71 -12.84 17.98
C ARG A 65 10.58 -12.42 16.81
N ASN A 66 10.10 -11.48 16.00
CA ASN A 66 10.82 -11.00 14.81
C ASN A 66 11.56 -9.69 15.04
N LYS A 67 11.67 -9.23 16.29
CA LYS A 67 12.33 -7.97 16.68
C LYS A 67 11.77 -6.75 15.92
N ILE A 68 10.45 -6.73 15.70
CA ILE A 68 9.72 -5.62 15.09
C ILE A 68 9.13 -4.79 16.22
N ASN A 69 9.44 -3.49 16.25
CA ASN A 69 8.84 -2.56 17.19
C ASN A 69 7.38 -2.32 16.80
N PHE A 70 6.43 -2.71 17.68
CA PHE A 70 5.01 -2.51 17.41
C PHE A 70 4.49 -1.29 18.16
N THR A 71 3.94 -0.34 17.43
CA THR A 71 3.31 0.87 17.96
C THR A 71 1.86 0.99 17.47
N ARG A 72 1.11 1.86 18.13
CA ARG A 72 -0.25 2.20 17.74
C ARG A 72 -0.42 3.69 17.63
N SER A 73 -1.18 4.11 16.63
CA SER A 73 -1.61 5.49 16.49
C SER A 73 -2.37 5.94 17.74
N ARG A 74 -2.12 7.16 18.18
CA ARG A 74 -2.79 7.72 19.35
C ARG A 74 -4.27 7.96 19.05
N PRO A 75 -5.18 7.68 20.01
CA PRO A 75 -6.59 7.97 19.83
C PRO A 75 -6.80 9.45 19.46
N TYR A 76 -7.68 9.70 18.51
CA TYR A 76 -8.06 11.06 18.05
C TYR A 76 -6.94 11.90 17.40
N LYS A 77 -5.75 11.34 17.13
CA LYS A 77 -4.64 12.03 16.44
C LYS A 77 -4.62 11.67 14.94
N LYS A 78 -5.48 12.32 14.16
CA LYS A 78 -5.61 12.09 12.69
C LYS A 78 -4.29 12.21 11.91
N ASN A 79 -3.32 12.96 12.42
CA ASN A 79 -2.02 13.11 11.75
C ASN A 79 -1.16 11.84 11.81
N ASP A 80 -1.40 10.96 12.79
CA ASP A 80 -0.62 9.73 12.95
C ASP A 80 -0.91 8.73 11.80
N SER A 81 -2.13 8.75 11.25
CA SER A 81 -2.58 7.85 10.17
C SER A 81 -2.59 8.49 8.78
N ALA A 82 -2.21 9.77 8.64
CA ALA A 82 -2.40 10.54 7.41
C ALA A 82 -1.75 9.89 6.17
N HIS A 83 -0.57 9.28 6.31
CA HIS A 83 0.15 8.64 5.21
C HIS A 83 -0.56 7.38 4.72
N ILE A 84 -1.05 6.54 5.63
CA ILE A 84 -1.75 5.30 5.26
C ILE A 84 -3.13 5.61 4.68
N GLU A 85 -3.85 6.58 5.23
CA GLU A 85 -5.15 7.01 4.72
C GLU A 85 -5.05 7.52 3.28
N GLN A 86 -4.07 8.39 3.00
CA GLN A 86 -3.81 8.88 1.65
C GLN A 86 -3.51 7.74 0.68
N LYS A 87 -2.66 6.79 1.08
CA LYS A 87 -2.30 5.65 0.21
C LYS A 87 -3.45 4.66 0.06
N ASN A 88 -4.24 4.43 1.10
CA ASN A 88 -5.44 3.61 0.99
C ASN A 88 -6.44 4.20 -0.01
N TRP A 89 -6.60 5.52 -0.02
CA TRP A 89 -7.42 6.19 -1.01
C TRP A 89 -6.83 6.06 -2.42
N THR A 90 -5.58 6.46 -2.63
CA THR A 90 -4.98 6.58 -3.96
C THR A 90 -4.65 5.24 -4.61
N VAL A 91 -4.26 4.23 -3.82
CA VAL A 91 -3.81 2.92 -4.34
C VAL A 91 -4.94 1.87 -4.33
N VAL A 92 -5.82 1.92 -3.34
CA VAL A 92 -6.87 0.90 -3.19
C VAL A 92 -8.23 1.42 -3.62
N ARG A 93 -8.75 2.46 -2.96
CA ARG A 93 -10.14 2.90 -3.15
C ARG A 93 -10.45 3.44 -4.54
N ARG A 94 -9.53 4.21 -5.13
CA ARG A 94 -9.71 4.74 -6.50
C ARG A 94 -9.71 3.66 -7.57
N LEU A 95 -9.05 2.52 -7.33
CA LEU A 95 -8.93 1.44 -8.32
C LEU A 95 -9.93 0.32 -8.06
N VAL A 96 -9.96 -0.24 -6.86
CA VAL A 96 -10.83 -1.36 -6.51
C VAL A 96 -12.28 -0.92 -6.28
N GLY A 97 -12.49 0.36 -5.92
CA GLY A 97 -13.80 0.89 -5.60
C GLY A 97 -14.27 0.53 -4.18
N TYR A 98 -15.58 0.59 -3.99
CA TYR A 98 -16.26 0.26 -2.74
C TYR A 98 -17.06 -1.05 -2.81
N ASP A 99 -16.97 -1.75 -3.94
CA ASP A 99 -17.66 -3.00 -4.15
C ASP A 99 -17.18 -4.08 -3.17
N ARG A 100 -18.09 -5.01 -2.89
CA ARG A 100 -17.80 -6.15 -2.01
C ARG A 100 -17.41 -7.35 -2.86
N TYR A 101 -16.37 -8.03 -2.44
CA TYR A 101 -15.88 -9.25 -3.04
C TYR A 101 -15.86 -10.36 -2.00
N SER A 102 -16.34 -11.56 -2.35
CA SER A 102 -16.45 -12.69 -1.42
C SER A 102 -16.22 -14.05 -2.09
N SER A 103 -15.64 -14.06 -3.29
CA SER A 103 -15.33 -15.29 -4.02
C SER A 103 -13.83 -15.56 -4.10
N GLU A 104 -13.44 -16.82 -4.25
CA GLU A 104 -12.05 -17.21 -4.44
C GLU A 104 -11.45 -16.65 -5.75
N PRO A 105 -12.17 -16.64 -6.89
CA PRO A 105 -11.68 -15.94 -8.08
C PRO A 105 -11.39 -14.46 -7.84
N ALA A 106 -12.23 -13.75 -7.07
CA ALA A 106 -12.00 -12.35 -6.72
C ALA A 106 -10.76 -12.19 -5.81
N PHE A 107 -10.54 -13.11 -4.88
CA PHE A 107 -9.33 -13.11 -4.05
C PHE A 107 -8.06 -13.26 -4.90
N ASN A 108 -8.05 -14.22 -5.83
CA ASN A 108 -6.91 -14.45 -6.71
C ASN A 108 -6.68 -13.26 -7.66
N MET A 109 -7.76 -12.63 -8.13
CA MET A 109 -7.69 -11.44 -8.97
C MET A 109 -7.13 -10.24 -8.19
N LEU A 110 -7.53 -10.04 -6.92
CA LEU A 110 -6.95 -9.01 -6.06
C LEU A 110 -5.46 -9.25 -5.79
N ARG A 111 -5.03 -10.51 -5.56
CA ARG A 111 -3.60 -10.81 -5.41
C ARG A 111 -2.81 -10.45 -6.67
N ARG A 112 -3.33 -10.80 -7.84
CA ARG A 112 -2.72 -10.40 -9.12
C ARG A 112 -2.66 -8.89 -9.26
N LEU A 113 -3.75 -8.20 -9.01
CA LEU A 113 -3.82 -6.73 -9.07
C LEU A 113 -2.76 -6.10 -8.16
N TYR A 114 -2.67 -6.54 -6.90
CA TYR A 114 -1.71 -5.95 -5.95
C TYR A 114 -0.26 -6.24 -6.31
N SER A 115 0.04 -7.37 -6.95
CA SER A 115 1.38 -7.62 -7.47
C SER A 115 1.77 -6.66 -8.60
N LEU A 116 0.84 -6.31 -9.48
CA LEU A 116 1.05 -5.32 -10.55
C LEU A 116 1.12 -3.89 -9.99
N LEU A 117 0.21 -3.53 -9.08
CA LEU A 117 0.19 -2.22 -8.42
C LEU A 117 1.45 -1.96 -7.61
N ARG A 118 1.99 -2.99 -6.95
CA ARG A 118 3.28 -2.93 -6.28
C ARG A 118 4.39 -2.42 -7.20
N LEU A 119 4.46 -2.94 -8.41
CA LEU A 119 5.45 -2.50 -9.40
C LEU A 119 5.15 -1.07 -9.85
N HIS A 120 3.91 -0.78 -10.23
CA HIS A 120 3.52 0.53 -10.73
C HIS A 120 3.77 1.65 -9.71
N VAL A 121 3.27 1.48 -8.49
CA VAL A 121 3.33 2.52 -7.45
C VAL A 121 4.76 2.75 -6.97
N ASN A 122 5.53 1.67 -6.77
CA ASN A 122 6.84 1.79 -6.15
C ASN A 122 7.94 2.18 -7.15
N PHE A 123 7.84 1.78 -8.41
CA PHE A 123 8.89 2.03 -9.39
C PHE A 123 8.58 3.21 -10.34
N PHE A 124 7.29 3.49 -10.61
CA PHE A 124 6.92 4.42 -11.67
C PHE A 124 6.05 5.60 -11.22
N GLN A 125 5.55 5.60 -9.99
CA GLN A 125 4.73 6.69 -9.48
C GLN A 125 5.51 7.58 -8.51
N PRO A 126 6.02 8.76 -8.96
CA PRO A 126 6.74 9.67 -8.07
C PRO A 126 5.76 10.36 -7.10
N VAL A 127 6.24 10.61 -5.90
CA VAL A 127 5.51 11.34 -4.86
C VAL A 127 6.40 12.38 -4.20
N MET A 128 5.82 13.50 -3.83
CA MET A 128 6.48 14.53 -3.02
C MET A 128 6.19 14.29 -1.54
N LYS A 129 7.20 14.51 -0.69
CA LYS A 129 7.06 14.46 0.76
C LYS A 129 7.10 15.87 1.34
N LEU A 130 6.28 16.11 2.35
CA LEU A 130 6.28 17.37 3.10
C LEU A 130 7.59 17.50 3.88
N GLN A 131 8.38 18.53 3.58
CA GLN A 131 9.62 18.86 4.29
C GLN A 131 9.38 19.80 5.46
N SER A 132 8.57 20.84 5.24
CA SER A 132 8.25 21.80 6.30
C SER A 132 6.83 22.33 6.17
N LYS A 133 6.27 22.69 7.33
CA LYS A 133 4.96 23.31 7.45
C LYS A 133 5.08 24.46 8.45
N THR A 134 4.99 25.67 7.98
CA THR A 134 5.02 26.90 8.80
C THR A 134 3.66 27.54 8.80
N ARG A 135 3.25 28.07 9.95
CA ARG A 135 1.98 28.78 10.10
C ARG A 135 2.25 30.23 10.48
N HIS A 136 1.71 31.15 9.69
CA HIS A 136 1.72 32.59 9.95
C HIS A 136 0.26 33.09 10.04
N GLY A 137 -0.24 33.21 11.26
CA GLY A 137 -1.65 33.54 11.50
C GLY A 137 -2.59 32.48 10.90
N ALA A 138 -3.48 32.90 10.02
CA ALA A 138 -4.42 32.00 9.31
C ALA A 138 -3.79 31.26 8.12
N LYS A 139 -2.65 31.73 7.60
CA LYS A 139 -2.00 31.13 6.41
C LYS A 139 -1.04 29.98 6.81
N VAL A 140 -1.11 28.88 6.05
CA VAL A 140 -0.20 27.74 6.20
C VAL A 140 0.63 27.61 4.94
N ARG A 141 1.95 27.72 5.06
CA ARG A 141 2.93 27.43 3.99
C ARG A 141 3.45 26.01 4.16
N LYS A 142 3.35 25.22 3.09
CA LYS A 142 3.90 23.87 3.01
C LYS A 142 5.02 23.85 1.97
N VAL A 143 6.15 23.25 2.31
CA VAL A 143 7.27 23.05 1.39
C VAL A 143 7.42 21.55 1.20
N TYR A 144 7.48 21.12 -0.05
CA TYR A 144 7.62 19.72 -0.43
C TYR A 144 9.01 19.50 -1.04
N ASP A 145 9.51 18.28 -0.94
CA ASP A 145 10.72 17.87 -1.64
C ASP A 145 10.46 17.63 -3.13
N ARG A 146 11.54 17.34 -3.88
CA ARG A 146 11.44 16.92 -5.28
C ARG A 146 10.68 15.60 -5.36
N ALA A 147 9.78 15.49 -6.34
CA ALA A 147 9.05 14.25 -6.63
C ALA A 147 10.02 13.11 -6.98
N ARG A 148 9.92 12.01 -6.24
CA ARG A 148 10.73 10.79 -6.41
C ARG A 148 9.86 9.56 -6.20
N THR A 149 10.15 8.48 -6.92
CA THR A 149 9.49 7.21 -6.68
C THR A 149 9.97 6.60 -5.35
N PRO A 150 9.16 5.74 -4.70
CA PRO A 150 9.63 4.96 -3.55
C PRO A 150 10.93 4.19 -3.81
N TYR A 151 11.08 3.65 -5.01
CA TYR A 151 12.31 2.97 -5.46
C TYR A 151 13.52 3.90 -5.44
N GLN A 152 13.42 5.10 -6.02
CA GLN A 152 14.50 6.10 -5.99
C GLN A 152 14.88 6.48 -4.56
N ARG A 153 13.88 6.73 -3.69
CA ARG A 153 14.14 7.05 -2.28
C ARG A 153 14.81 5.90 -1.53
N LEU A 154 14.43 4.68 -1.87
CA LEU A 154 15.03 3.49 -1.26
C LEU A 154 16.50 3.33 -1.66
N LEU A 155 16.85 3.58 -2.92
CA LEU A 155 18.24 3.59 -3.37
C LEU A 155 19.06 4.69 -2.66
N GLU A 156 18.50 5.89 -2.58
CA GLU A 156 19.15 7.04 -1.93
C GLU A 156 19.34 6.86 -0.41
N SER A 157 18.53 6.01 0.23
CA SER A 157 18.65 5.76 1.67
C SER A 157 19.92 5.04 2.09
N GLY A 158 20.59 4.35 1.17
CA GLY A 158 21.80 3.55 1.46
C GLY A 158 21.56 2.30 2.32
N ASN A 159 20.29 1.97 2.63
CA ASN A 159 19.95 0.88 3.55
C ASN A 159 19.75 -0.48 2.87
N LEU A 160 20.08 -0.58 1.58
CA LEU A 160 19.99 -1.83 0.82
C LEU A 160 21.35 -2.52 0.74
N THR A 161 21.35 -3.84 0.82
CA THR A 161 22.50 -4.64 0.40
C THR A 161 22.70 -4.57 -1.11
N GLU A 162 23.92 -4.82 -1.57
CA GLU A 162 24.22 -4.82 -3.00
C GLU A 162 23.35 -5.78 -3.80
N ASP A 163 23.11 -6.99 -3.27
CA ASP A 163 22.22 -7.98 -3.90
C ASP A 163 20.80 -7.49 -4.07
N ARG A 164 20.24 -6.84 -3.03
CA ARG A 164 18.89 -6.26 -3.08
C ARG A 164 18.82 -5.11 -4.08
N THR A 165 19.84 -4.28 -4.12
CA THR A 165 19.96 -3.19 -5.09
C THR A 165 19.99 -3.72 -6.52
N LYS A 166 20.82 -4.70 -6.82
CA LYS A 166 20.90 -5.37 -8.14
C LYS A 166 19.56 -6.00 -8.52
N ARG A 167 18.93 -6.72 -7.59
CA ARG A 167 17.62 -7.34 -7.82
C ARG A 167 16.53 -6.33 -8.16
N LEU A 168 16.47 -5.21 -7.44
CA LEU A 168 15.49 -4.15 -7.74
C LEU A 168 15.79 -3.47 -9.09
N ALA A 169 17.05 -3.24 -9.40
CA ALA A 169 17.45 -2.69 -10.69
C ALA A 169 17.05 -3.61 -11.86
N THR A 170 17.22 -4.93 -11.71
CA THR A 170 16.78 -5.93 -12.70
C THR A 170 15.26 -5.88 -12.89
N ILE A 171 14.48 -5.83 -11.80
CA ILE A 171 13.03 -5.71 -11.87
C ILE A 171 12.62 -4.42 -12.59
N TYR A 172 13.25 -3.30 -12.24
CA TYR A 172 12.98 -2.00 -12.88
C TYR A 172 13.25 -2.03 -14.37
N ALA A 173 14.41 -2.52 -14.78
CA ALA A 173 14.83 -2.60 -16.19
C ALA A 173 13.94 -3.55 -17.03
N ALA A 174 13.47 -4.66 -16.42
CA ALA A 174 12.60 -5.63 -17.09
C ALA A 174 11.13 -5.20 -17.17
N THR A 175 10.73 -4.14 -16.46
CA THR A 175 9.31 -3.72 -16.36
C THR A 175 9.01 -2.61 -17.36
N ASN A 176 8.17 -2.90 -18.35
CA ASN A 176 7.63 -1.88 -19.26
C ASN A 176 6.39 -1.21 -18.59
N PRO A 177 6.42 0.09 -18.28
CA PRO A 177 5.32 0.75 -17.57
C PRO A 177 4.02 0.82 -18.38
N VAL A 178 4.09 0.86 -19.71
CA VAL A 178 2.91 0.90 -20.58
C VAL A 178 2.19 -0.45 -20.56
N GLN A 179 2.94 -1.54 -20.72
CA GLN A 179 2.40 -2.90 -20.62
C GLN A 179 1.87 -3.19 -19.21
N LEU A 180 2.59 -2.75 -18.17
CA LEU A 180 2.15 -2.90 -16.79
C LEU A 180 0.82 -2.21 -16.54
N ARG A 181 0.62 -1.00 -17.07
CA ARG A 181 -0.64 -0.27 -16.98
C ARG A 181 -1.78 -1.02 -17.69
N ALA A 182 -1.56 -1.50 -18.90
CA ALA A 182 -2.56 -2.30 -19.63
C ALA A 182 -2.97 -3.57 -18.85
N GLN A 183 -1.99 -4.25 -18.22
CA GLN A 183 -2.27 -5.41 -17.36
C GLN A 183 -3.09 -5.06 -16.12
N ILE A 184 -2.84 -3.90 -15.51
CA ILE A 184 -3.63 -3.39 -14.38
C ILE A 184 -5.07 -3.13 -14.81
N GLU A 185 -5.28 -2.45 -15.92
CA GLU A 185 -6.61 -2.12 -16.46
C GLU A 185 -7.41 -3.39 -16.83
N ASP A 186 -6.80 -4.37 -17.49
CA ASP A 186 -7.42 -5.67 -17.78
C ASP A 186 -7.79 -6.42 -16.49
N THR A 187 -6.89 -6.43 -15.51
CA THR A 187 -7.13 -7.09 -14.22
C THR A 187 -8.26 -6.42 -13.44
N LEU A 188 -8.34 -5.09 -13.47
CA LEU A 188 -9.44 -4.33 -12.85
C LEU A 188 -10.79 -4.63 -13.51
N THR A 189 -10.85 -4.64 -14.83
CA THR A 189 -12.07 -4.97 -15.57
C THR A 189 -12.60 -6.35 -15.18
N LYS A 190 -11.72 -7.35 -15.10
CA LYS A 190 -12.07 -8.71 -14.66
C LYS A 190 -12.53 -8.74 -13.20
N LEU A 191 -11.85 -8.01 -12.33
CA LEU A 191 -12.20 -7.92 -10.90
C LEU A 191 -13.59 -7.30 -10.71
N TRP A 192 -13.91 -6.21 -11.40
CA TRP A 192 -15.23 -5.56 -11.30
C TRP A 192 -16.38 -6.48 -11.75
N GLY A 193 -16.11 -7.40 -12.70
CA GLY A 193 -17.07 -8.44 -13.09
C GLY A 193 -17.36 -9.46 -11.98
N LEU A 194 -16.48 -9.56 -10.96
CA LEU A 194 -16.63 -10.48 -9.82
C LEU A 194 -17.21 -9.81 -8.56
N ALA A 195 -17.59 -8.54 -8.65
CA ALA A 195 -18.18 -7.82 -7.54
C ALA A 195 -19.55 -8.38 -7.15
N ASN A 196 -19.78 -8.49 -5.84
CA ASN A 196 -21.12 -8.82 -5.31
C ASN A 196 -22.02 -7.59 -5.48
N ARG A 197 -22.68 -7.47 -6.61
CA ARG A 197 -23.60 -6.36 -6.87
C ARG A 197 -24.89 -6.56 -6.08
N THR A 198 -25.03 -5.87 -4.95
CA THR A 198 -26.33 -5.42 -4.48
C THR A 198 -26.67 -4.20 -5.33
N ASN A 199 -27.75 -4.24 -6.10
CA ASN A 199 -28.20 -3.23 -7.04
C ASN A 199 -27.62 -1.81 -6.80
N VAL A 200 -27.06 -1.22 -7.89
CA VAL A 200 -26.61 0.18 -8.03
C VAL A 200 -25.19 0.50 -7.52
N SER A 201 -24.20 0.36 -8.39
CA SER A 201 -23.22 1.42 -8.65
C SER A 201 -22.46 1.09 -9.94
N LYS A 202 -22.43 2.04 -10.87
CA LYS A 202 -21.52 2.00 -12.02
C LYS A 202 -20.10 2.02 -11.47
N GLY A 203 -19.24 1.13 -11.97
CA GLY A 203 -17.82 1.15 -11.60
C GLY A 203 -17.18 2.53 -11.84
N PRO A 204 -16.08 2.86 -11.16
CA PRO A 204 -15.41 4.14 -11.36
C PRO A 204 -14.99 4.31 -12.82
N GLU A 205 -15.24 5.50 -13.39
CA GLU A 205 -14.84 5.82 -14.74
C GLU A 205 -13.30 5.74 -14.89
N LEU A 206 -12.84 5.06 -15.92
CA LEU A 206 -11.42 4.84 -16.25
C LEU A 206 -10.59 6.14 -16.45
N GLY A 207 -11.24 7.31 -16.52
CA GLY A 207 -10.60 8.60 -16.78
C GLY A 207 -9.68 9.12 -15.66
N SER A 208 -9.72 8.55 -14.46
CA SER A 208 -9.03 9.11 -13.28
C SER A 208 -7.57 8.67 -13.09
N LEU A 209 -6.99 7.90 -13.98
CA LEU A 209 -5.57 7.47 -13.92
C LEU A 209 -4.60 8.49 -14.53
N VAL A 210 -5.11 9.60 -15.09
CA VAL A 210 -4.32 10.52 -15.93
C VAL A 210 -3.78 11.75 -15.19
N THR A 211 -4.27 12.07 -13.99
CA THR A 211 -3.81 13.28 -13.28
C THR A 211 -3.46 12.99 -11.82
N ALA A 212 -2.20 12.79 -11.56
CA ALA A 212 -1.50 13.14 -10.32
C ALA A 212 0.00 13.30 -10.60
#